data_3eb629181675a87875bd765d30636d79
#
_entry.id   3eb629181675a87875bd765d30636d79
#
_cell.length_a   1.000
_cell.length_b   1.000
_cell.length_c   1.000
_cell.angle_alpha   90.00
_cell.angle_beta   90.00
_cell.angle_gamma   90.00
#
_symmetry.space_group_name_H-M   'P 1'
#
loop_
_entity.id
_entity.type
_entity.pdbx_description
1 polymer ?
#
loop_
_entity_poly.entity_id
_entity_poly.type
_entity_poly.pdbx_seq_one_letter_code
_entity_poly.pdbx_strand_id
1 'polypeptide(L)'
;GDLSKESKPKILQIIFSTKIRDSSKLERKLYLIRKKVEKKLCPKYKRFYICSFSSKTIIYKGLLSSDQLAKFYKDLNHDLFVVKVALFHERFSTNTFSSWEMAQPFRMIAHNGEFNTIKGSRLWMNSREGNLESKVWKDDIDFLKPITKSTGSDSESFDNSAEFLKISGRDIFDTMMIMIPDSYEQTEKYYNNKKMNKMMRDYFIYHENFMKPWDGPAAIVFTDGDFVGAKMDRNGLRPLRYSITKDGLIIMASEAGIVDVDENNIISNYHMKSEEIFGLSLENGEILENKYLKAREASKKPYGKLVSDNLKVLKRGNAEEQFNGFIASKNKTPQNKFASYNI
;
A
#
# COMPACT_ATOMS: atom_id res chain seq x y z
N GLY A 1 21.63 -7.93 19.31
CA GLY A 1 21.46 -8.66 20.58
C GLY A 1 21.32 -10.15 20.33
N ASP A 2 21.31 -10.95 21.38
CA ASP A 2 21.33 -12.42 21.29
C ASP A 2 20.10 -12.96 20.55
N LEU A 3 18.92 -12.42 20.79
CA LEU A 3 17.70 -12.78 20.06
C LEU A 3 17.83 -12.67 18.54
N SER A 4 18.53 -11.65 18.03
CA SER A 4 18.73 -11.50 16.58
C SER A 4 19.69 -12.54 16.03
N LYS A 5 20.68 -12.98 16.82
CA LYS A 5 21.63 -14.04 16.44
C LYS A 5 20.95 -15.42 16.45
N GLU A 6 20.20 -15.74 17.51
CA GLU A 6 19.49 -17.00 17.65
C GLU A 6 18.38 -17.19 16.60
N SER A 7 17.71 -16.09 16.21
CA SER A 7 16.64 -16.12 15.21
C SER A 7 17.12 -15.93 13.78
N LYS A 8 18.43 -15.77 13.56
CA LYS A 8 19.02 -15.54 12.23
C LYS A 8 18.62 -16.63 11.24
N PRO A 9 17.98 -16.30 10.12
CA PRO A 9 17.60 -17.28 9.11
C PRO A 9 18.81 -17.68 8.26
N LYS A 10 18.73 -18.85 7.64
CA LYS A 10 19.58 -19.17 6.49
C LYS A 10 19.04 -18.43 5.28
N ILE A 11 19.86 -17.58 4.68
CA ILE A 11 19.47 -16.77 3.51
C ILE A 11 20.07 -17.43 2.26
N LEU A 12 19.23 -17.59 1.25
CA LEU A 12 19.62 -18.12 -0.05
C LEU A 12 19.16 -17.13 -1.13
N GLN A 13 20.04 -16.85 -2.08
CA GLN A 13 19.71 -16.18 -3.32
C GLN A 13 19.68 -17.20 -4.44
N ILE A 14 18.63 -17.16 -5.25
CA ILE A 14 18.45 -18.02 -6.40
C ILE A 14 18.30 -17.13 -7.62
N ILE A 15 19.25 -17.23 -8.54
CA ILE A 15 19.23 -16.48 -9.81
C ILE A 15 18.82 -17.45 -10.91
N PHE A 16 17.87 -17.05 -11.72
CA PHE A 16 17.41 -17.84 -12.85
C PHE A 16 17.18 -16.96 -14.08
N SER A 17 17.27 -17.58 -15.25
CA SER A 17 16.95 -16.93 -16.52
C SER A 17 15.57 -17.31 -17.01
N THR A 18 14.97 -16.43 -17.83
CA THR A 18 13.64 -16.66 -18.42
C THR A 18 13.58 -16.19 -19.86
N LYS A 19 12.70 -16.81 -20.65
CA LYS A 19 12.39 -16.37 -22.01
C LYS A 19 11.26 -15.33 -22.06
N ILE A 20 10.59 -15.05 -20.91
CA ILE A 20 9.51 -14.06 -20.86
C ILE A 20 10.12 -12.67 -20.97
N ARG A 21 9.77 -11.94 -22.04
CA ARG A 21 10.26 -10.58 -22.30
C ARG A 21 9.31 -9.50 -21.82
N ASP A 22 8.02 -9.78 -21.75
CA ASP A 22 7.02 -8.87 -21.20
C ASP A 22 7.19 -8.79 -19.69
N SER A 23 7.64 -7.62 -19.21
CA SER A 23 7.92 -7.37 -17.80
C SER A 23 6.70 -7.59 -16.90
N SER A 24 5.52 -7.13 -17.33
CA SER A 24 4.28 -7.29 -16.54
C SER A 24 3.85 -8.75 -16.45
N LYS A 25 4.02 -9.53 -17.51
CA LYS A 25 3.78 -10.98 -17.48
C LYS A 25 4.78 -11.69 -16.60
N LEU A 26 6.05 -11.25 -16.62
CA LEU A 26 7.08 -11.84 -15.79
C LEU A 26 6.78 -11.60 -14.30
N GLU A 27 6.51 -10.36 -13.89
CA GLU A 27 6.18 -10.03 -12.50
C GLU A 27 4.95 -10.81 -12.01
N ARG A 28 3.89 -10.91 -12.82
CA ARG A 28 2.73 -11.76 -12.49
C ARG A 28 3.11 -13.23 -12.30
N LYS A 29 3.98 -13.77 -13.16
CA LYS A 29 4.43 -15.16 -13.05
C LYS A 29 5.26 -15.38 -11.78
N LEU A 30 6.16 -14.45 -11.45
CA LEU A 30 6.96 -14.49 -10.24
C LEU A 30 6.07 -14.43 -8.99
N TYR A 31 5.13 -13.49 -8.95
CA TYR A 31 4.17 -13.37 -7.86
C TYR A 31 3.41 -14.68 -7.64
N LEU A 32 2.86 -15.27 -8.70
CA LEU A 32 2.13 -16.53 -8.62
C LEU A 32 3.00 -17.69 -8.13
N ILE A 33 4.22 -17.81 -8.64
CA ILE A 33 5.17 -18.85 -8.19
C ILE A 33 5.47 -18.66 -6.70
N ARG A 34 5.76 -17.43 -6.27
CA ARG A 34 6.00 -17.13 -4.85
C ARG A 34 4.81 -17.56 -3.99
N LYS A 35 3.59 -17.17 -4.34
CA LYS A 35 2.38 -17.54 -3.59
C LYS A 35 2.17 -19.06 -3.54
N LYS A 36 2.41 -19.78 -4.64
CA LYS A 36 2.35 -21.25 -4.68
C LYS A 36 3.40 -21.89 -3.77
N VAL A 37 4.62 -21.38 -3.77
CA VAL A 37 5.71 -21.87 -2.89
C VAL A 37 5.40 -21.57 -1.43
N GLU A 38 5.00 -20.34 -1.09
CA GLU A 38 4.60 -19.94 0.26
C GLU A 38 3.45 -20.83 0.77
N LYS A 39 2.42 -21.06 -0.03
CA LYS A 39 1.28 -21.92 0.33
C LYS A 39 1.70 -23.36 0.62
N LYS A 40 2.71 -23.86 -0.06
CA LYS A 40 3.23 -25.23 0.11
C LYS A 40 4.21 -25.34 1.29
N LEU A 41 5.05 -24.35 1.52
CA LEU A 41 6.17 -24.44 2.46
C LEU A 41 5.89 -23.80 3.82
N CYS A 42 5.16 -22.68 3.89
CA CYS A 42 4.90 -22.01 5.17
C CYS A 42 4.15 -22.89 6.21
N PRO A 43 3.21 -23.76 5.84
CA PRO A 43 2.60 -24.68 6.81
C PRO A 43 3.58 -25.67 7.41
N LYS A 44 4.62 -26.06 6.67
CA LYS A 44 5.64 -27.02 7.10
C LYS A 44 6.77 -26.37 7.86
N TYR A 45 7.15 -25.16 7.45
CA TYR A 45 8.30 -24.41 7.96
C TYR A 45 7.85 -23.04 8.43
N LYS A 46 7.53 -22.90 9.71
CA LYS A 46 6.93 -21.69 10.32
C LYS A 46 7.73 -20.40 10.08
N ARG A 47 9.05 -20.51 9.87
CA ARG A 47 9.95 -19.35 9.65
C ARG A 47 10.39 -19.21 8.19
N PHE A 48 9.75 -19.94 7.27
CA PHE A 48 10.02 -19.80 5.84
C PHE A 48 9.31 -18.57 5.29
N TYR A 49 10.04 -17.71 4.62
CA TYR A 49 9.46 -16.60 3.85
C TYR A 49 10.34 -16.25 2.66
N ILE A 50 9.74 -15.66 1.64
CA ILE A 50 10.42 -15.15 0.47
C ILE A 50 10.46 -13.62 0.58
N CYS A 51 11.65 -13.09 0.84
CA CYS A 51 11.88 -11.69 1.07
C CYS A 51 11.61 -10.86 -0.20
N SER A 52 12.14 -11.33 -1.35
CA SER A 52 12.10 -10.66 -2.64
C SER A 52 11.98 -11.70 -3.74
N PHE A 53 11.11 -11.48 -4.72
CA PHE A 53 10.95 -12.33 -5.90
C PHE A 53 10.41 -11.52 -7.07
N SER A 54 11.27 -10.69 -7.65
CA SER A 54 10.96 -9.75 -8.71
C SER A 54 12.12 -9.67 -9.69
N SER A 55 11.86 -9.28 -10.91
CA SER A 55 12.88 -8.96 -11.92
C SER A 55 13.33 -7.49 -11.88
N LYS A 56 12.70 -6.67 -11.02
CA LYS A 56 12.91 -5.23 -10.96
C LYS A 56 13.52 -4.77 -9.64
N THR A 57 13.21 -5.45 -8.54
CA THR A 57 13.60 -5.04 -7.19
C THR A 57 14.23 -6.19 -6.44
N ILE A 58 15.17 -5.87 -5.56
CA ILE A 58 15.76 -6.80 -4.61
C ILE A 58 15.69 -6.19 -3.21
N ILE A 59 15.44 -7.02 -2.20
CA ILE A 59 15.26 -6.57 -0.82
C ILE A 59 16.29 -7.23 0.08
N TYR A 60 17.09 -6.39 0.73
CA TYR A 60 18.02 -6.77 1.78
C TYR A 60 17.46 -6.27 3.12
N LYS A 61 17.15 -7.17 4.03
CA LYS A 61 16.57 -6.80 5.33
C LYS A 61 16.91 -7.78 6.43
N GLY A 62 16.78 -7.34 7.66
CA GLY A 62 17.02 -8.19 8.82
C GLY A 62 16.98 -7.43 10.13
N LEU A 63 17.21 -8.14 11.24
CA LEU A 63 17.42 -7.53 12.56
C LEU A 63 18.87 -7.05 12.68
N LEU A 64 19.21 -6.03 11.92
CA LEU A 64 20.53 -5.46 11.76
C LEU A 64 20.48 -3.95 12.03
N SER A 65 21.54 -3.38 12.57
CA SER A 65 21.75 -1.94 12.54
C SER A 65 22.25 -1.51 11.15
N SER A 66 22.17 -0.21 10.86
CA SER A 66 22.57 0.35 9.56
C SER A 66 24.01 0.00 9.18
N ASP A 67 24.95 0.09 10.15
CA ASP A 67 26.35 -0.26 9.96
C ASP A 67 26.63 -1.77 9.76
N GLN A 68 25.67 -2.62 10.12
CA GLN A 68 25.75 -4.07 9.95
C GLN A 68 25.22 -4.55 8.60
N LEU A 69 24.35 -3.78 7.96
CA LEU A 69 23.65 -4.22 6.75
C LEU A 69 24.62 -4.57 5.62
N ALA A 70 25.53 -3.68 5.27
CA ALA A 70 26.51 -3.91 4.21
C ALA A 70 27.59 -4.94 4.60
N LYS A 71 27.88 -5.10 5.90
CA LYS A 71 28.78 -6.16 6.38
C LYS A 71 28.13 -7.54 6.26
N PHE A 72 26.81 -7.59 6.41
CA PHE A 72 26.03 -8.83 6.33
C PHE A 72 25.73 -9.23 4.88
N TYR A 73 25.28 -8.28 4.07
CA TYR A 73 25.00 -8.45 2.64
C TYR A 73 26.15 -7.85 1.82
N LYS A 74 27.15 -8.66 1.53
CA LYS A 74 28.39 -8.23 0.86
C LYS A 74 28.16 -7.65 -0.54
N ASP A 75 27.09 -8.06 -1.21
CA ASP A 75 26.69 -7.56 -2.51
C ASP A 75 26.58 -6.02 -2.53
N LEU A 76 26.13 -5.42 -1.40
CA LEU A 76 25.97 -3.97 -1.25
C LEU A 76 27.29 -3.18 -1.33
N ASN A 77 28.43 -3.87 -1.18
CA ASN A 77 29.77 -3.25 -1.28
C ASN A 77 30.42 -3.55 -2.65
N HIS A 78 29.73 -4.19 -3.57
CA HIS A 78 30.31 -4.54 -4.85
C HIS A 78 30.20 -3.38 -5.85
N ASP A 79 31.27 -3.03 -6.55
CA ASP A 79 31.33 -1.89 -7.49
C ASP A 79 30.27 -1.94 -8.60
N LEU A 80 29.85 -3.16 -9.00
CA LEU A 80 28.78 -3.37 -9.99
C LEU A 80 27.37 -3.25 -9.40
N PHE A 81 27.25 -3.07 -8.09
CA PHE A 81 25.94 -2.90 -7.45
C PHE A 81 25.45 -1.46 -7.59
N VAL A 82 24.92 -1.15 -8.76
CA VAL A 82 24.39 0.18 -9.10
C VAL A 82 22.87 0.15 -9.12
N VAL A 83 22.23 1.09 -8.46
CA VAL A 83 20.77 1.18 -8.36
C VAL A 83 20.26 2.57 -8.75
N LYS A 84 19.08 2.63 -9.36
CA LYS A 84 18.38 3.89 -9.65
C LYS A 84 17.65 4.45 -8.41
N VAL A 85 17.24 3.56 -7.51
CA VAL A 85 16.53 3.93 -6.29
C VAL A 85 16.94 3.02 -5.14
N ALA A 86 17.12 3.61 -3.97
CA ALA A 86 17.25 2.90 -2.71
C ALA A 86 16.10 3.33 -1.78
N LEU A 87 15.25 2.37 -1.41
CA LEU A 87 14.19 2.57 -0.43
C LEU A 87 14.58 1.82 0.84
N PHE A 88 14.66 2.50 1.96
CA PHE A 88 15.15 1.91 3.21
C PHE A 88 14.38 2.39 4.43
N HIS A 89 14.48 1.62 5.52
CA HIS A 89 13.88 1.93 6.81
C HIS A 89 14.79 1.39 7.92
N GLU A 90 15.15 2.23 8.87
CA GLU A 90 16.13 1.87 9.90
C GLU A 90 15.48 1.23 11.14
N ARG A 91 14.29 1.69 11.53
CA ARG A 91 13.65 1.26 12.78
C ARG A 91 12.71 0.06 12.57
N PHE A 92 12.61 -0.75 13.61
CA PHE A 92 11.62 -1.82 13.71
C PHE A 92 10.30 -1.27 14.26
N SER A 93 9.19 -1.97 13.98
CA SER A 93 7.91 -1.68 14.61
C SER A 93 8.01 -1.82 16.13
N THR A 94 7.44 -0.85 16.85
CA THR A 94 7.41 -0.85 18.32
C THR A 94 6.24 -1.66 18.88
N ASN A 95 5.22 -1.95 18.08
CA ASN A 95 3.96 -2.57 18.51
C ASN A 95 3.87 -4.07 18.19
N THR A 96 4.87 -4.63 17.52
CA THR A 96 4.97 -6.06 17.20
C THR A 96 6.33 -6.59 17.60
N PHE A 97 6.41 -7.87 17.92
CA PHE A 97 7.71 -8.51 18.12
C PHE A 97 8.53 -8.42 16.84
N SER A 98 9.70 -7.83 16.97
CA SER A 98 10.64 -7.71 15.85
C SER A 98 11.10 -9.08 15.41
N SER A 99 11.01 -9.35 14.12
CA SER A 99 11.53 -10.56 13.50
C SER A 99 12.20 -10.24 12.16
N TRP A 100 13.01 -11.14 11.65
CA TRP A 100 13.72 -10.92 10.40
C TRP A 100 12.78 -10.68 9.22
N GLU A 101 11.65 -11.40 9.16
CA GLU A 101 10.64 -11.25 8.12
C GLU A 101 9.84 -9.96 8.23
N MET A 102 9.69 -9.42 9.45
CA MET A 102 8.92 -8.19 9.71
C MET A 102 9.74 -6.91 9.61
N ALA A 103 11.07 -7.02 9.45
CA ALA A 103 11.90 -5.85 9.18
C ALA A 103 11.45 -5.18 7.87
N GLN A 104 11.46 -3.85 7.85
CA GLN A 104 11.21 -3.09 6.64
C GLN A 104 12.51 -2.88 5.84
N PRO A 105 12.43 -2.58 4.53
CA PRO A 105 11.21 -2.41 3.74
C PRO A 105 10.51 -3.74 3.46
N PHE A 106 9.23 -3.65 3.13
CA PHE A 106 8.49 -4.75 2.52
C PHE A 106 8.73 -4.78 1.01
N ARG A 107 7.89 -5.49 0.22
CA ARG A 107 8.16 -5.69 -1.21
C ARG A 107 7.98 -4.43 -2.04
N MET A 108 7.04 -3.59 -1.62
CA MET A 108 6.71 -2.35 -2.32
C MET A 108 6.88 -1.11 -1.47
N ILE A 109 6.77 -1.23 -0.13
CA ILE A 109 6.70 -0.06 0.75
C ILE A 109 7.74 -0.06 1.86
N ALA A 110 8.06 1.17 2.32
CA ALA A 110 8.51 1.45 3.67
C ALA A 110 7.52 2.43 4.31
N HIS A 111 7.14 2.15 5.56
CA HIS A 111 6.06 2.82 6.26
C HIS A 111 6.50 3.34 7.62
N ASN A 112 6.30 4.62 7.85
CA ASN A 112 6.46 5.25 9.15
C ASN A 112 5.08 5.62 9.70
N GLY A 113 4.67 4.97 10.78
CA GLY A 113 3.37 5.16 11.44
C GLY A 113 2.67 3.86 11.77
N GLU A 114 1.33 3.92 11.84
CA GLU A 114 0.48 2.80 12.20
C GLU A 114 -0.87 2.89 11.47
N PHE A 115 -1.37 1.77 10.98
CA PHE A 115 -2.74 1.66 10.49
C PHE A 115 -3.68 1.25 11.61
N ASN A 116 -4.39 2.20 12.19
CA ASN A 116 -5.31 1.97 13.30
C ASN A 116 -6.50 1.08 12.90
N THR A 117 -6.87 1.07 11.62
CA THR A 117 -7.97 0.25 11.09
C THR A 117 -7.58 -1.17 10.73
N ILE A 118 -6.37 -1.62 11.08
CA ILE A 118 -5.78 -2.90 10.62
C ILE A 118 -6.72 -4.09 10.76
N LYS A 119 -7.43 -4.24 11.88
CA LYS A 119 -8.38 -5.35 12.10
C LYS A 119 -9.52 -5.30 11.08
N GLY A 120 -10.14 -4.15 10.93
CA GLY A 120 -11.24 -3.93 9.96
C GLY A 120 -10.77 -4.10 8.52
N SER A 121 -9.60 -3.55 8.19
CA SER A 121 -9.01 -3.64 6.85
C SER A 121 -8.71 -5.09 6.45
N ARG A 122 -8.16 -5.91 7.36
CA ARG A 122 -7.93 -7.35 7.13
C ARG A 122 -9.23 -8.11 6.95
N LEU A 123 -10.21 -7.87 7.84
CA LEU A 123 -11.52 -8.53 7.75
C LEU A 123 -12.21 -8.18 6.41
N TRP A 124 -12.12 -6.93 6.00
CA TRP A 124 -12.66 -6.50 4.71
C TRP A 124 -11.99 -7.19 3.53
N MET A 125 -10.67 -7.28 3.51
CA MET A 125 -9.93 -8.00 2.47
C MET A 125 -10.33 -9.47 2.44
N ASN A 126 -10.33 -10.15 3.59
CA ASN A 126 -10.67 -11.56 3.69
C ASN A 126 -12.12 -11.86 3.29
N SER A 127 -13.09 -11.00 3.68
CA SER A 127 -14.49 -11.19 3.31
C SER A 127 -14.74 -11.13 1.81
N ARG A 128 -13.91 -10.39 1.09
CA ARG A 128 -14.01 -10.27 -0.36
C ARG A 128 -13.30 -11.38 -1.13
N GLU A 129 -12.39 -12.10 -0.48
CA GLU A 129 -11.63 -13.17 -1.14
C GLU A 129 -12.53 -14.27 -1.74
N GLY A 130 -13.70 -14.53 -1.13
CA GLY A 130 -14.68 -15.50 -1.65
C GLY A 130 -15.26 -15.12 -3.00
N ASN A 131 -15.40 -13.83 -3.27
CA ASN A 131 -16.01 -13.28 -4.47
C ASN A 131 -14.99 -12.63 -5.42
N LEU A 132 -13.70 -12.87 -5.20
CA LEU A 132 -12.67 -12.34 -6.08
C LEU A 132 -12.70 -13.06 -7.44
N GLU A 133 -12.98 -12.27 -8.47
CA GLU A 133 -12.85 -12.68 -9.86
C GLU A 133 -11.83 -11.81 -10.57
N SER A 134 -11.03 -12.39 -11.43
CA SER A 134 -10.02 -11.64 -12.18
C SER A 134 -9.78 -12.27 -13.55
N LYS A 135 -9.92 -11.46 -14.60
CA LYS A 135 -9.56 -11.84 -15.97
C LYS A 135 -8.04 -12.11 -16.11
N VAL A 136 -7.23 -11.54 -15.24
CA VAL A 136 -5.78 -11.71 -15.21
C VAL A 136 -5.38 -13.04 -14.61
N TRP A 137 -6.01 -13.41 -13.50
CA TRP A 137 -5.65 -14.61 -12.71
C TRP A 137 -6.45 -15.85 -13.06
N LYS A 138 -7.69 -15.68 -13.53
CA LYS A 138 -8.60 -16.82 -13.83
C LYS A 138 -8.59 -17.83 -12.66
N ASP A 139 -8.39 -19.11 -12.97
CA ASP A 139 -8.36 -20.20 -12.00
C ASP A 139 -7.16 -20.13 -11.01
N ASP A 140 -6.13 -19.37 -11.34
CA ASP A 140 -4.98 -19.17 -10.44
C ASP A 140 -5.29 -18.25 -9.24
N ILE A 141 -6.46 -17.56 -9.20
CA ILE A 141 -6.85 -16.63 -8.14
C ILE A 141 -6.81 -17.28 -6.74
N ASP A 142 -7.16 -18.56 -6.63
CA ASP A 142 -7.20 -19.27 -5.36
C ASP A 142 -5.81 -19.56 -4.76
N PHE A 143 -4.77 -19.54 -5.58
CA PHE A 143 -3.40 -19.64 -5.08
C PHE A 143 -2.93 -18.35 -4.40
N LEU A 144 -3.58 -17.22 -4.69
CA LEU A 144 -3.22 -15.91 -4.15
C LEU A 144 -3.80 -15.66 -2.75
N LYS A 145 -4.78 -16.46 -2.36
CA LYS A 145 -5.46 -16.36 -1.07
C LYS A 145 -4.73 -17.14 0.04
N PRO A 146 -4.70 -16.65 1.29
CA PRO A 146 -5.16 -15.34 1.70
C PRO A 146 -4.23 -14.22 1.22
N ILE A 147 -4.80 -13.04 0.93
CA ILE A 147 -4.02 -11.86 0.55
C ILE A 147 -3.28 -11.32 1.77
N THR A 148 -4.00 -11.17 2.89
CA THR A 148 -3.45 -10.71 4.16
C THR A 148 -3.41 -11.84 5.19
N LYS A 149 -2.38 -11.84 6.03
CA LYS A 149 -2.27 -12.79 7.15
C LYS A 149 -2.85 -12.17 8.42
N SER A 150 -3.45 -12.98 9.28
CA SER A 150 -3.97 -12.53 10.58
C SER A 150 -2.87 -12.15 11.57
N THR A 151 -1.68 -12.71 11.42
CA THR A 151 -0.54 -12.59 12.35
C THR A 151 0.55 -11.62 11.91
N GLY A 152 0.45 -11.03 10.73
CA GLY A 152 1.43 -10.08 10.22
C GLY A 152 1.35 -8.71 10.89
N SER A 153 2.33 -7.84 10.64
CA SER A 153 2.24 -6.42 11.00
C SER A 153 1.17 -5.70 10.15
N ASP A 154 0.80 -4.50 10.56
CA ASP A 154 -0.05 -3.61 9.77
C ASP A 154 0.60 -3.28 8.42
N SER A 155 1.87 -2.91 8.45
CA SER A 155 2.67 -2.59 7.25
C SER A 155 2.81 -3.80 6.31
N GLU A 156 3.01 -5.03 6.82
CA GLU A 156 3.02 -6.24 5.99
C GLU A 156 1.67 -6.47 5.32
N SER A 157 0.59 -6.27 6.05
CA SER A 157 -0.76 -6.48 5.50
C SER A 157 -1.11 -5.44 4.44
N PHE A 158 -0.69 -4.19 4.65
CA PHE A 158 -0.80 -3.14 3.66
C PHE A 158 0.01 -3.48 2.40
N ASP A 159 1.28 -3.84 2.56
CA ASP A 159 2.18 -4.21 1.45
C ASP A 159 1.62 -5.37 0.63
N ASN A 160 1.16 -6.43 1.30
CA ASN A 160 0.56 -7.58 0.62
C ASN A 160 -0.71 -7.20 -0.18
N SER A 161 -1.53 -6.29 0.34
CA SER A 161 -2.72 -5.79 -0.35
C SER A 161 -2.36 -4.90 -1.53
N ALA A 162 -1.39 -4.00 -1.35
CA ALA A 162 -0.88 -3.12 -2.40
C ALA A 162 -0.24 -3.92 -3.54
N GLU A 163 0.61 -4.89 -3.19
CA GLU A 163 1.23 -5.79 -4.16
C GLU A 163 0.18 -6.57 -4.96
N PHE A 164 -0.81 -7.16 -4.30
CA PHE A 164 -1.90 -7.87 -4.97
C PHE A 164 -2.64 -6.98 -5.97
N LEU A 165 -3.01 -5.77 -5.58
CA LEU A 165 -3.71 -4.82 -6.45
C LEU A 165 -2.85 -4.41 -7.65
N LYS A 166 -1.58 -4.07 -7.41
CA LYS A 166 -0.64 -3.66 -8.44
C LYS A 166 -0.39 -4.78 -9.45
N ILE A 167 -0.06 -5.97 -8.99
CA ILE A 167 0.26 -7.10 -9.87
C ILE A 167 -1.01 -7.61 -10.60
N SER A 168 -2.20 -7.38 -10.04
CA SER A 168 -3.48 -7.63 -10.71
C SER A 168 -3.82 -6.61 -11.81
N GLY A 169 -2.97 -5.60 -12.03
CA GLY A 169 -3.07 -4.67 -13.16
C GLY A 169 -3.49 -3.24 -12.79
N ARG A 170 -3.54 -2.88 -11.50
CA ARG A 170 -3.73 -1.49 -11.10
C ARG A 170 -2.43 -0.70 -11.24
N ASP A 171 -2.56 0.59 -11.48
CA ASP A 171 -1.46 1.53 -11.34
C ASP A 171 -1.03 1.65 -9.88
N ILE A 172 0.28 1.86 -9.62
CA ILE A 172 0.78 1.96 -8.24
C ILE A 172 0.22 3.19 -7.51
N PHE A 173 0.06 4.32 -8.22
CA PHE A 173 -0.48 5.54 -7.64
C PHE A 173 -1.99 5.40 -7.37
N ASP A 174 -2.75 4.77 -8.29
CA ASP A 174 -4.14 4.41 -8.07
C ASP A 174 -4.27 3.50 -6.84
N THR A 175 -3.41 2.50 -6.71
CA THR A 175 -3.39 1.59 -5.56
C THR A 175 -3.20 2.35 -4.25
N MET A 176 -2.22 3.26 -4.17
CA MET A 176 -1.97 4.05 -2.97
C MET A 176 -3.12 5.01 -2.67
N MET A 177 -3.71 5.65 -3.69
CA MET A 177 -4.83 6.56 -3.51
C MET A 177 -6.11 5.88 -3.01
N ILE A 178 -6.39 4.65 -3.45
CA ILE A 178 -7.59 3.94 -2.99
C ILE A 178 -7.42 3.28 -1.62
N MET A 179 -6.19 2.90 -1.26
CA MET A 179 -5.89 2.34 0.06
C MET A 179 -5.79 3.42 1.13
N ILE A 180 -5.26 4.60 0.77
CA ILE A 180 -5.15 5.78 1.64
C ILE A 180 -5.87 6.94 0.94
N PRO A 181 -7.21 6.94 0.94
CA PRO A 181 -7.98 7.96 0.25
C PRO A 181 -7.91 9.31 0.97
N ASP A 182 -8.07 10.35 0.18
CA ASP A 182 -8.25 11.69 0.70
C ASP A 182 -9.63 11.85 1.34
N SER A 183 -9.78 12.87 2.19
CA SER A 183 -11.09 13.32 2.72
C SER A 183 -11.88 14.00 1.60
N TYR A 184 -12.60 13.22 0.82
CA TYR A 184 -13.29 13.72 -0.37
C TYR A 184 -14.40 14.76 -0.09
N GLU A 185 -14.87 14.87 1.12
CA GLU A 185 -15.77 15.96 1.56
C GLU A 185 -15.09 17.34 1.51
N GLN A 186 -13.75 17.37 1.53
CA GLN A 186 -12.94 18.58 1.49
C GLN A 186 -12.28 18.83 0.13
N THR A 187 -12.56 18.01 -0.89
CA THR A 187 -11.90 18.10 -2.20
C THR A 187 -12.12 19.42 -2.95
N GLU A 188 -13.07 20.25 -2.53
CA GLU A 188 -13.26 21.60 -3.08
C GLU A 188 -12.03 22.51 -2.95
N LYS A 189 -11.05 22.11 -2.12
CA LYS A 189 -9.81 22.87 -1.87
C LYS A 189 -8.67 22.61 -2.87
N TYR A 190 -8.75 21.54 -3.67
CA TYR A 190 -7.59 21.12 -4.48
C TYR A 190 -7.45 21.86 -5.81
N TYR A 191 -8.55 22.17 -6.46
CA TYR A 191 -8.55 22.80 -7.77
C TYR A 191 -9.48 24.01 -7.78
N ASN A 192 -9.04 25.12 -8.38
CA ASN A 192 -9.94 26.22 -8.75
C ASN A 192 -10.88 25.83 -9.92
N ASN A 193 -11.32 24.57 -9.92
CA ASN A 193 -12.12 23.98 -10.99
C ASN A 193 -13.15 23.02 -10.39
N LYS A 194 -14.39 23.44 -10.34
CA LYS A 194 -15.51 22.65 -9.79
C LYS A 194 -15.70 21.28 -10.47
N LYS A 195 -15.45 21.21 -11.79
CA LYS A 195 -15.57 19.96 -12.54
C LYS A 195 -14.52 18.95 -12.08
N MET A 196 -13.29 19.40 -11.89
CA MET A 196 -12.19 18.54 -11.44
C MET A 196 -12.41 18.09 -10.00
N ASN A 197 -12.82 18.98 -9.11
CA ASN A 197 -13.17 18.64 -7.73
C ASN A 197 -14.26 17.58 -7.67
N LYS A 198 -15.30 17.71 -8.52
CA LYS A 198 -16.35 16.69 -8.63
C LYS A 198 -15.81 15.35 -9.13
N MET A 199 -14.94 15.34 -10.14
CA MET A 199 -14.34 14.10 -10.64
C MET A 199 -13.53 13.39 -9.56
N MET A 200 -12.74 14.12 -8.78
CA MET A 200 -12.00 13.59 -7.64
C MET A 200 -12.91 12.98 -6.58
N ARG A 201 -13.96 13.71 -6.20
CA ARG A 201 -14.96 13.22 -5.25
C ARG A 201 -15.62 11.93 -5.75
N ASP A 202 -16.07 11.89 -6.99
CA ASP A 202 -16.71 10.73 -7.60
C ASP A 202 -15.75 9.53 -7.66
N TYR A 203 -14.46 9.78 -7.90
CA TYR A 203 -13.39 8.76 -7.86
C TYR A 203 -13.28 8.12 -6.48
N PHE A 204 -13.18 8.90 -5.41
CA PHE A 204 -13.06 8.36 -4.05
C PHE A 204 -14.35 7.67 -3.58
N ILE A 205 -15.53 8.26 -3.83
CA ILE A 205 -16.82 7.61 -3.52
C ILE A 205 -16.94 6.26 -4.22
N TYR A 206 -16.56 6.17 -5.50
CA TYR A 206 -16.58 4.91 -6.22
C TYR A 206 -15.69 3.86 -5.56
N HIS A 207 -14.45 4.22 -5.24
CA HIS A 207 -13.46 3.27 -4.73
C HIS A 207 -13.71 2.88 -3.27
N GLU A 208 -14.30 3.73 -2.44
CA GLU A 208 -14.66 3.40 -1.05
C GLU A 208 -15.65 2.21 -0.96
N ASN A 209 -16.43 1.98 -2.00
CA ASN A 209 -17.31 0.80 -2.06
C ASN A 209 -16.55 -0.50 -2.32
N PHE A 210 -15.31 -0.44 -2.81
CA PHE A 210 -14.49 -1.60 -3.13
C PHE A 210 -13.32 -1.79 -2.17
N MET A 211 -12.79 -0.73 -1.61
CA MET A 211 -11.66 -0.74 -0.69
C MET A 211 -11.98 0.15 0.50
N LYS A 212 -11.99 -0.42 1.70
CA LYS A 212 -12.06 0.40 2.91
C LYS A 212 -10.71 1.08 3.17
N PRO A 213 -10.73 2.33 3.64
CA PRO A 213 -9.52 3.05 3.95
C PRO A 213 -8.62 2.30 4.95
N TRP A 214 -7.34 2.27 4.66
CA TRP A 214 -6.30 1.93 5.61
C TRP A 214 -5.92 3.21 6.33
N ASP A 215 -6.48 3.42 7.50
CA ASP A 215 -6.47 4.70 8.20
C ASP A 215 -5.60 4.64 9.46
N GLY A 216 -4.89 5.74 9.67
CA GLY A 216 -3.97 5.95 10.78
C GLY A 216 -2.87 6.94 10.39
N PRO A 217 -2.05 7.39 11.36
CA PRO A 217 -0.91 8.27 11.07
C PRO A 217 0.11 7.54 10.21
N ALA A 218 0.21 7.88 8.93
CA ALA A 218 1.05 7.16 7.99
C ALA A 218 1.77 8.08 6.99
N ALA A 219 3.09 7.92 6.90
CA ALA A 219 3.90 8.36 5.79
C ALA A 219 4.47 7.13 5.09
N ILE A 220 4.15 6.96 3.82
CA ILE A 220 4.55 5.78 3.05
C ILE A 220 5.41 6.23 1.89
N VAL A 221 6.55 5.58 1.72
CA VAL A 221 7.32 5.59 0.47
C VAL A 221 7.20 4.23 -0.19
N PHE A 222 7.10 4.22 -1.52
CA PHE A 222 6.82 3.01 -2.27
C PHE A 222 7.54 2.96 -3.61
N THR A 223 7.76 1.76 -4.11
CA THR A 223 8.26 1.52 -5.47
C THR A 223 7.71 0.22 -6.04
N ASP A 224 7.52 0.17 -7.34
CA ASP A 224 7.24 -1.06 -8.09
C ASP A 224 8.38 -1.40 -9.08
N GLY A 225 9.50 -0.69 -8.95
CA GLY A 225 10.67 -0.81 -9.83
C GLY A 225 10.59 0.00 -11.13
N ASP A 226 9.42 0.52 -11.51
CA ASP A 226 9.24 1.47 -12.63
C ASP A 226 9.03 2.89 -12.11
N PHE A 227 8.37 3.00 -10.97
CA PHE A 227 8.09 4.25 -10.29
C PHE A 227 8.56 4.19 -8.83
N VAL A 228 8.88 5.35 -8.30
CA VAL A 228 9.03 5.57 -6.86
C VAL A 228 8.11 6.71 -6.45
N GLY A 229 7.56 6.64 -5.26
CA GLY A 229 6.68 7.70 -4.81
C GLY A 229 6.46 7.70 -3.31
N ALA A 230 5.65 8.65 -2.89
CA ALA A 230 5.24 8.80 -1.50
C ALA A 230 3.76 9.16 -1.40
N LYS A 231 3.12 8.75 -0.32
CA LYS A 231 1.75 9.09 0.02
C LYS A 231 1.64 9.42 1.49
N MET A 232 1.00 10.56 1.78
CA MET A 232 0.63 10.97 3.12
C MET A 232 -0.80 10.58 3.43
N ASP A 233 -1.05 10.20 4.68
CA ASP A 233 -2.41 10.02 5.20
C ASP A 233 -3.18 11.34 5.27
N ARG A 234 -4.49 11.27 5.57
CA ARG A 234 -5.36 12.44 5.63
C ARG A 234 -5.09 13.37 6.83
N ASN A 235 -4.43 12.88 7.86
CA ASN A 235 -4.11 13.69 9.05
C ASN A 235 -2.74 14.37 8.93
N GLY A 236 -1.81 13.79 8.17
CA GLY A 236 -0.47 14.35 7.96
C GLY A 236 0.36 14.45 9.22
N LEU A 237 0.16 13.54 10.20
CA LEU A 237 0.83 13.60 11.50
C LEU A 237 2.27 13.11 11.44
N ARG A 238 2.63 12.31 10.43
CA ARG A 238 4.00 11.85 10.22
C ARG A 238 4.72 12.80 9.28
N PRO A 239 5.94 13.21 9.61
CA PRO A 239 6.71 14.06 8.70
C PRO A 239 7.18 13.27 7.49
N LEU A 240 7.14 13.92 6.34
CA LEU A 240 7.80 13.47 5.12
C LEU A 240 8.19 14.68 4.30
N ARG A 241 9.41 14.70 3.83
CA ARG A 241 9.96 15.77 3.00
C ARG A 241 10.75 15.21 1.85
N TYR A 242 10.94 16.01 0.82
CA TYR A 242 11.90 15.68 -0.22
C TYR A 242 12.74 16.88 -0.61
N SER A 243 13.96 16.59 -1.02
CA SER A 243 14.92 17.54 -1.56
C SER A 243 15.32 17.12 -2.95
N ILE A 244 15.51 18.09 -3.84
CA ILE A 244 16.00 17.87 -5.20
C ILE A 244 17.32 18.58 -5.35
N THR A 245 18.33 17.93 -5.90
CA THR A 245 19.66 18.47 -6.11
C THR A 245 19.90 18.85 -7.56
N LYS A 246 20.92 19.69 -7.82
CA LYS A 246 21.30 20.13 -9.18
C LYS A 246 21.73 18.99 -10.09
N ASP A 247 22.32 17.95 -9.52
CA ASP A 247 22.76 16.74 -10.23
C ASP A 247 21.65 15.69 -10.42
N GLY A 248 20.42 16.03 -10.02
CA GLY A 248 19.23 15.21 -10.25
C GLY A 248 18.96 14.14 -9.22
N LEU A 249 19.63 14.16 -8.05
CA LEU A 249 19.29 13.29 -6.94
C LEU A 249 18.01 13.80 -6.24
N ILE A 250 17.08 12.89 -5.95
CA ILE A 250 15.89 13.16 -5.13
C ILE A 250 16.02 12.38 -3.84
N ILE A 251 16.05 13.06 -2.73
CA ILE A 251 16.11 12.49 -1.38
C ILE A 251 14.76 12.69 -0.72
N MET A 252 14.10 11.60 -0.38
CA MET A 252 12.80 11.63 0.29
C MET A 252 12.91 10.95 1.65
N ALA A 253 12.55 11.66 2.72
CA ALA A 253 12.82 11.21 4.07
C ALA A 253 11.86 11.78 5.10
N SER A 254 11.70 11.06 6.22
CA SER A 254 10.98 11.57 7.40
C SER A 254 11.73 12.72 8.08
N GLU A 255 13.06 12.76 7.96
CA GLU A 255 13.93 13.73 8.63
C GLU A 255 14.89 14.36 7.62
N ALA A 256 15.40 15.56 7.92
CA ALA A 256 16.48 16.17 7.15
C ALA A 256 17.84 15.57 7.55
N GLY A 257 18.82 15.62 6.64
CA GLY A 257 20.20 15.22 6.93
C GLY A 257 20.42 13.70 6.99
N ILE A 258 19.51 12.88 6.46
CA ILE A 258 19.71 11.41 6.38
C ILE A 258 20.77 11.06 5.35
N VAL A 259 20.91 11.87 4.33
CA VAL A 259 21.95 11.76 3.32
C VAL A 259 22.77 13.04 3.41
N ASP A 260 24.09 12.89 3.47
CA ASP A 260 25.01 14.02 3.48
C ASP A 260 25.10 14.61 2.07
N VAL A 261 24.57 15.82 1.91
CA VAL A 261 24.50 16.54 0.63
C VAL A 261 24.90 17.97 0.88
N ASP A 262 25.76 18.51 0.03
CA ASP A 262 26.10 19.94 0.05
C ASP A 262 24.83 20.78 -0.14
N GLU A 263 24.53 21.64 0.84
CA GLU A 263 23.37 22.53 0.80
C GLU A 263 23.34 23.41 -0.45
N ASN A 264 24.51 23.81 -0.97
CA ASN A 264 24.63 24.57 -2.20
C ASN A 264 24.18 23.78 -3.45
N ASN A 265 24.11 22.45 -3.36
CA ASN A 265 23.63 21.57 -4.42
C ASN A 265 22.10 21.42 -4.42
N ILE A 266 21.42 21.79 -3.33
CA ILE A 266 19.96 21.64 -3.20
C ILE A 266 19.26 22.79 -3.94
N ILE A 267 18.39 22.45 -4.90
CA ILE A 267 17.57 23.41 -5.65
C ILE A 267 16.13 23.52 -5.14
N SER A 268 15.65 22.51 -4.42
CA SER A 268 14.29 22.51 -3.88
C SER A 268 14.20 21.66 -2.62
N ASN A 269 13.51 22.20 -1.61
CA ASN A 269 13.10 21.49 -0.41
C ASN A 269 11.60 21.62 -0.24
N TYR A 270 10.92 20.51 -0.01
CA TYR A 270 9.48 20.48 0.14
C TYR A 270 9.04 19.58 1.30
N HIS A 271 8.10 20.08 2.10
CA HIS A 271 7.39 19.29 3.10
C HIS A 271 6.07 18.78 2.51
N MET A 272 5.90 17.49 2.46
CA MET A 272 4.64 16.89 2.03
C MET A 272 3.54 17.17 3.05
N LYS A 273 2.42 17.65 2.56
CA LYS A 273 1.22 17.94 3.34
C LYS A 273 0.33 16.70 3.45
N SER A 274 -0.64 16.76 4.36
CA SER A 274 -1.69 15.73 4.42
C SER A 274 -2.30 15.46 3.05
N GLU A 275 -2.62 14.20 2.79
CA GLU A 275 -3.28 13.73 1.56
C GLU A 275 -2.42 13.82 0.29
N GLU A 276 -1.25 14.45 0.33
CA GLU A 276 -0.42 14.56 -0.87
C GLU A 276 0.15 13.20 -1.31
N ILE A 277 0.29 13.08 -2.61
CA ILE A 277 0.97 12.00 -3.29
C ILE A 277 2.05 12.56 -4.20
N PHE A 278 3.22 11.96 -4.20
CA PHE A 278 4.36 12.29 -5.05
C PHE A 278 4.75 11.09 -5.87
N GLY A 279 5.19 11.29 -7.10
CA GLY A 279 5.69 10.24 -7.97
C GLY A 279 6.91 10.67 -8.77
N LEU A 280 7.74 9.68 -9.09
CA LEU A 280 8.88 9.82 -10.00
C LEU A 280 8.93 8.59 -10.91
N SER A 281 9.01 8.81 -12.21
CA SER A 281 9.28 7.77 -13.20
C SER A 281 10.77 7.43 -13.21
N LEU A 282 11.11 6.17 -12.99
CA LEU A 282 12.51 5.69 -13.06
C LEU A 282 13.00 5.49 -14.49
N GLU A 283 12.11 5.53 -15.48
CA GLU A 283 12.45 5.41 -16.88
C GLU A 283 13.05 6.72 -17.41
N ASN A 284 12.36 7.84 -17.18
CA ASN A 284 12.69 9.13 -17.80
C ASN A 284 12.99 10.25 -16.80
N GLY A 285 12.91 10.00 -15.48
CA GLY A 285 13.14 11.00 -14.44
C GLY A 285 12.00 12.03 -14.27
N GLU A 286 10.82 11.78 -14.85
CA GLU A 286 9.69 12.70 -14.77
C GLU A 286 9.10 12.72 -13.35
N ILE A 287 9.00 13.93 -12.79
CA ILE A 287 8.31 14.17 -11.52
C ILE A 287 6.81 14.27 -11.77
N LEU A 288 6.05 13.45 -11.07
CA LEU A 288 4.60 13.39 -11.14
C LEU A 288 4.01 14.05 -9.89
N GLU A 289 3.55 15.27 -10.06
CA GLU A 289 3.03 16.07 -8.97
C GLU A 289 1.64 15.60 -8.47
N ASN A 290 1.33 15.91 -7.21
CA ASN A 290 0.08 15.58 -6.54
C ASN A 290 -1.17 15.85 -7.37
N LYS A 291 -1.30 17.07 -7.89
CA LYS A 291 -2.48 17.47 -8.68
C LYS A 291 -2.60 16.70 -9.99
N TYR A 292 -1.46 16.48 -10.65
CA TYR A 292 -1.40 15.72 -11.89
C TYR A 292 -1.82 14.26 -11.66
N LEU A 293 -1.23 13.60 -10.68
CA LEU A 293 -1.54 12.20 -10.36
C LEU A 293 -3.02 12.00 -10.03
N LYS A 294 -3.56 12.85 -9.18
CA LYS A 294 -4.98 12.79 -8.81
C LYS A 294 -5.91 13.02 -10.02
N ALA A 295 -5.62 14.02 -10.83
CA ALA A 295 -6.39 14.30 -12.04
C ALA A 295 -6.33 13.13 -13.04
N ARG A 296 -5.14 12.57 -13.25
CA ARG A 296 -4.90 11.42 -14.12
C ARG A 296 -5.76 10.23 -13.69
N GLU A 297 -5.72 9.87 -12.40
CA GLU A 297 -6.47 8.71 -11.91
C GLU A 297 -8.00 8.95 -11.97
N ALA A 298 -8.46 10.13 -11.56
CA ALA A 298 -9.89 10.46 -11.59
C ALA A 298 -10.48 10.56 -13.00
N SER A 299 -9.65 10.76 -14.03
CA SER A 299 -10.10 10.85 -15.43
C SER A 299 -10.13 9.52 -16.17
N LYS A 300 -9.55 8.45 -15.62
CA LYS A 300 -9.44 7.13 -16.29
C LYS A 300 -10.79 6.48 -16.60
N LYS A 301 -11.82 6.77 -15.83
CA LYS A 301 -13.17 6.22 -16.02
C LYS A 301 -14.23 7.28 -15.71
N PRO A 302 -15.46 7.12 -16.21
CA PRO A 302 -16.57 8.02 -15.88
C PRO A 302 -17.14 7.72 -14.49
N TYR A 303 -16.34 7.91 -13.44
CA TYR A 303 -16.68 7.54 -12.06
C TYR A 303 -18.00 8.16 -11.59
N GLY A 304 -18.30 9.41 -11.96
CA GLY A 304 -19.56 10.06 -11.61
C GLY A 304 -20.78 9.34 -12.15
N LYS A 305 -20.71 8.81 -13.39
CA LYS A 305 -21.76 7.99 -13.96
C LYS A 305 -21.86 6.66 -13.24
N LEU A 306 -20.72 6.00 -12.98
CA LEU A 306 -20.69 4.72 -12.27
C LEU A 306 -21.29 4.84 -10.86
N VAL A 307 -21.04 5.96 -10.16
CA VAL A 307 -21.62 6.23 -8.84
C VAL A 307 -23.13 6.46 -8.97
N SER A 308 -23.58 7.37 -9.89
CA SER A 308 -25.01 7.70 -10.03
C SER A 308 -25.86 6.49 -10.43
N ASP A 309 -25.33 5.60 -11.27
CA ASP A 309 -26.07 4.46 -11.78
C ASP A 309 -26.18 3.31 -10.77
N ASN A 310 -25.24 3.21 -9.81
CA ASN A 310 -25.11 2.05 -8.92
C ASN A 310 -25.26 2.35 -7.44
N LEU A 311 -24.96 3.57 -6.98
CA LEU A 311 -25.04 3.92 -5.57
C LEU A 311 -26.47 4.28 -5.16
N LYS A 312 -27.06 3.49 -4.27
CA LYS A 312 -28.36 3.78 -3.65
C LYS A 312 -28.13 4.37 -2.27
N VAL A 313 -28.55 5.61 -2.06
CA VAL A 313 -28.53 6.26 -0.76
C VAL A 313 -29.83 5.93 -0.02
N LEU A 314 -29.70 5.25 1.13
CA LEU A 314 -30.83 5.01 2.00
C LEU A 314 -31.22 6.34 2.68
N LYS A 315 -32.45 6.78 2.48
CA LYS A 315 -32.98 7.93 3.23
C LYS A 315 -33.12 7.53 4.69
N ARG A 316 -32.53 8.31 5.60
CA ARG A 316 -32.85 8.17 7.03
C ARG A 316 -34.33 8.51 7.19
N GLY A 317 -35.10 7.57 7.73
CA GLY A 317 -36.45 7.85 8.19
C GLY A 317 -36.43 8.91 9.29
N ASN A 318 -37.51 9.67 9.40
CA ASN A 318 -37.66 10.61 10.49
C ASN A 318 -37.53 9.86 11.83
N ALA A 319 -36.73 10.36 12.77
CA ALA A 319 -36.50 9.72 14.06
C ALA A 319 -37.79 9.52 14.86
N GLU A 320 -38.78 10.43 14.73
CA GLU A 320 -40.11 10.29 15.31
C GLU A 320 -40.91 9.15 14.69
N GLU A 321 -40.86 8.97 13.36
CA GLU A 321 -41.54 7.85 12.70
C GLU A 321 -40.93 6.52 13.08
N GLN A 322 -39.59 6.47 13.23
CA GLN A 322 -38.91 5.26 13.71
C GLN A 322 -39.25 4.93 15.17
N PHE A 323 -39.32 5.95 16.03
CA PHE A 323 -39.69 5.80 17.44
C PHE A 323 -41.15 5.36 17.59
N ASN A 324 -42.06 6.00 16.87
CA ASN A 324 -43.48 5.65 16.86
C ASN A 324 -43.71 4.25 16.29
N GLY A 325 -42.97 3.86 15.25
CA GLY A 325 -42.97 2.49 14.70
C GLY A 325 -42.50 1.46 15.72
N PHE A 326 -41.47 1.78 16.51
CA PHE A 326 -40.96 0.93 17.58
C PHE A 326 -41.96 0.78 18.72
N ILE A 327 -42.62 1.84 19.17
CA ILE A 327 -43.67 1.80 20.19
C ILE A 327 -44.89 1.02 19.71
N ALA A 328 -45.32 1.22 18.45
CA ALA A 328 -46.43 0.48 17.84
C ALA A 328 -46.11 -1.04 17.74
N SER A 329 -44.86 -1.40 17.48
CA SER A 329 -44.42 -2.81 17.42
C SER A 329 -44.41 -3.51 18.79
N LYS A 330 -44.12 -2.78 19.87
CA LYS A 330 -44.17 -3.33 21.26
C LYS A 330 -45.59 -3.63 21.72
N ASN A 331 -46.58 -2.97 21.16
CA ASN A 331 -47.99 -3.20 21.51
C ASN A 331 -48.64 -4.33 20.70
N LYS A 332 -47.91 -4.94 19.75
CA LYS A 332 -48.32 -6.18 19.09
C LYS A 332 -47.53 -7.33 19.65
N THR A 333 -48.22 -8.31 20.22
CA THR A 333 -47.66 -9.57 20.77
C THR A 333 -46.59 -10.12 19.80
N PRO A 334 -45.41 -10.52 20.27
CA PRO A 334 -44.33 -10.90 19.39
C PRO A 334 -44.60 -12.23 18.68
N GLN A 335 -44.94 -12.21 17.44
CA GLN A 335 -44.65 -13.35 16.55
C GLN A 335 -43.20 -13.21 16.06
N ASN A 336 -42.38 -14.18 16.44
CA ASN A 336 -40.98 -14.30 16.10
C ASN A 336 -40.72 -14.06 14.61
N LYS A 337 -40.09 -12.94 14.27
CA LYS A 337 -39.26 -12.83 13.07
C LYS A 337 -38.02 -11.99 13.45
N PHE A 338 -36.95 -12.68 13.77
CA PHE A 338 -35.64 -12.07 13.74
C PHE A 338 -35.32 -11.77 12.26
N ALA A 339 -35.40 -10.53 11.88
CA ALA A 339 -34.78 -10.09 10.66
C ALA A 339 -33.27 -10.06 10.90
N SER A 340 -32.55 -10.94 10.22
CA SER A 340 -31.09 -10.91 10.16
C SER A 340 -30.66 -9.60 9.49
N TYR A 341 -30.06 -8.70 10.25
CA TYR A 341 -29.33 -7.56 9.70
C TYR A 341 -28.01 -8.10 9.16
N ASN A 342 -27.90 -8.20 7.85
CA ASN A 342 -26.59 -8.31 7.22
C ASN A 342 -25.93 -6.92 7.30
N ILE A 343 -24.90 -6.84 8.14
CA ILE A 343 -23.98 -5.72 8.25
C ILE A 343 -22.91 -5.88 7.15
#